data_dcaf731e55b79303dbab3ba7d6fb15de
#
_entry.id   dcaf731e55b79303dbab3ba7d6fb15de
#
_cell.length_a   1.000
_cell.length_b   1.000
_cell.length_c   1.000
_cell.angle_alpha   90.00
_cell.angle_beta   90.00
_cell.angle_gamma   90.00
#
_symmetry.space_group_name_H-M   'P 1'
#
loop_
_entity.id
_entity.type
_entity.pdbx_description
1 polymer ?
#
loop_
_entity_poly.entity_id
_entity_poly.type
_entity_poly.pdbx_seq_one_letter_code
_entity_poly.pdbx_strand_id
1 'polypeptide(L)'
;MKDTTVLYHADADGFASAFVLWMNFGEDAHYIPVQYSQPVPEIPEGTTSVAIVDFSYDRQTCEDLAAVYKLHIYDHHKTAEKELAGLPYVTFDQTKSGCGIVWDVFNPGVSMPDILQYIQDRDLWKFELACSEEINLYISTLEWEFEIWKDMLRSRFAEEAFTAGKAIKSFRDRQIKGALRDVRMMRFGICDAEHEIPVVNCSANVSEVGNVLCEQYPDAPFSASYCDRDTLRSWSLRSKGDFDVSVIAKSFGGGGHKNAAGFHTEIGWPQYDSDEFIREYEKAASK
;
A
#
# COMPACT_ATOMS: atom_id res chain seq x y z
N MET A 1 12.90 -15.30 25.85
CA MET A 1 11.53 -15.76 25.47
C MET A 1 10.93 -14.62 24.69
N LYS A 2 10.43 -14.89 23.48
CA LYS A 2 9.87 -13.84 22.63
C LYS A 2 8.58 -13.31 23.27
N ASP A 3 8.60 -12.05 23.70
CA ASP A 3 7.47 -11.40 24.35
C ASP A 3 6.85 -10.29 23.48
N THR A 4 7.43 -10.06 22.32
CA THR A 4 6.99 -9.05 21.35
C THR A 4 6.56 -9.71 20.05
N THR A 5 5.41 -9.29 19.51
CA THR A 5 4.94 -9.68 18.18
C THR A 5 4.79 -8.44 17.31
N VAL A 6 5.39 -8.47 16.12
CA VAL A 6 5.31 -7.43 15.09
C VAL A 6 4.35 -7.91 14.01
N LEU A 7 3.25 -7.20 13.81
CA LEU A 7 2.33 -7.37 12.70
C LEU A 7 2.68 -6.30 11.67
N TYR A 8 3.00 -6.71 10.44
CA TYR A 8 3.41 -5.76 9.41
C TYR A 8 2.62 -5.96 8.12
N HIS A 9 2.35 -4.87 7.40
CA HIS A 9 1.71 -4.95 6.09
C HIS A 9 2.58 -5.77 5.13
N ALA A 10 1.96 -6.69 4.38
CA ALA A 10 2.70 -7.58 3.50
C ALA A 10 2.99 -6.91 2.14
N ASP A 11 3.74 -5.80 2.20
CA ASP A 11 4.33 -5.11 1.05
C ASP A 11 5.75 -4.62 1.38
N ALA A 12 6.37 -3.85 0.48
CA ALA A 12 7.77 -3.44 0.63
C ALA A 12 8.00 -2.51 1.83
N ASP A 13 7.08 -1.57 2.12
CA ASP A 13 7.21 -0.63 3.24
C ASP A 13 6.91 -1.31 4.57
N GLY A 14 5.87 -2.16 4.62
CA GLY A 14 5.59 -2.94 5.83
C GLY A 14 6.71 -3.93 6.17
N PHE A 15 7.28 -4.62 5.17
CA PHE A 15 8.45 -5.47 5.41
C PHE A 15 9.68 -4.65 5.84
N ALA A 16 9.90 -3.47 5.24
CA ALA A 16 10.95 -2.55 5.66
C ALA A 16 10.76 -2.07 7.10
N SER A 17 9.52 -1.80 7.49
CA SER A 17 9.16 -1.44 8.88
C SER A 17 9.47 -2.57 9.85
N ALA A 18 9.10 -3.81 9.49
CA ALA A 18 9.44 -4.99 10.27
C ALA A 18 10.96 -5.24 10.33
N PHE A 19 11.68 -4.97 9.22
CA PHE A 19 13.13 -5.06 9.18
C PHE A 19 13.82 -4.07 10.13
N VAL A 20 13.33 -2.84 10.25
CA VAL A 20 13.82 -1.88 11.25
C VAL A 20 13.65 -2.44 12.66
N LEU A 21 12.50 -3.04 12.98
CA LEU A 21 12.27 -3.66 14.27
C LEU A 21 13.14 -4.90 14.48
N TRP A 22 13.35 -5.68 13.42
CA TRP A 22 14.24 -6.84 13.48
C TRP A 22 15.71 -6.44 13.73
N MET A 23 16.19 -5.33 13.18
CA MET A 23 17.51 -4.80 13.51
C MET A 23 17.66 -4.44 15.00
N ASN A 24 16.55 -4.12 15.68
CA ASN A 24 16.54 -3.77 17.10
C ASN A 24 16.30 -4.97 18.02
N PHE A 25 15.41 -5.88 17.63
CA PHE A 25 14.97 -7.02 18.49
C PHE A 25 15.57 -8.36 18.05
N GLY A 26 16.08 -8.46 16.83
CA GLY A 26 16.59 -9.71 16.27
C GLY A 26 15.54 -10.81 16.30
N GLU A 27 15.98 -11.99 16.72
CA GLU A 27 15.14 -13.17 16.86
C GLU A 27 14.31 -13.19 18.17
N ASP A 28 14.38 -12.16 19.00
CA ASP A 28 13.63 -12.07 20.24
C ASP A 28 12.18 -11.58 20.05
N ALA A 29 11.76 -11.29 18.81
CA ALA A 29 10.39 -10.99 18.45
C ALA A 29 9.82 -11.97 17.41
N HIS A 30 8.49 -12.04 17.32
CA HIS A 30 7.76 -12.68 16.22
C HIS A 30 7.41 -11.65 15.15
N TYR A 31 7.50 -12.03 13.86
CA TYR A 31 7.19 -11.15 12.73
C TYR A 31 6.15 -11.84 11.85
N ILE A 32 4.96 -11.27 11.74
CA ILE A 32 3.81 -11.87 11.06
C ILE A 32 3.31 -10.90 9.99
N PRO A 33 3.39 -11.28 8.70
CA PRO A 33 2.81 -10.47 7.62
C PRO A 33 1.28 -10.52 7.67
N VAL A 34 0.65 -9.37 7.40
CA VAL A 34 -0.81 -9.21 7.36
C VAL A 34 -1.21 -8.49 6.09
N GLN A 35 -2.31 -8.90 5.48
CA GLN A 35 -2.94 -8.20 4.36
C GLN A 35 -4.17 -7.41 4.84
N TYR A 36 -4.51 -6.34 4.13
CA TYR A 36 -5.74 -5.60 4.38
C TYR A 36 -6.96 -6.52 4.37
N SER A 37 -7.92 -6.24 5.25
CA SER A 37 -9.16 -7.01 5.41
C SER A 37 -8.98 -8.42 5.98
N GLN A 38 -7.78 -8.83 6.34
CA GLN A 38 -7.58 -10.07 7.09
C GLN A 38 -7.85 -9.85 8.58
N PRO A 39 -8.42 -10.84 9.28
CA PRO A 39 -8.56 -10.78 10.72
C PRO A 39 -7.19 -10.75 11.40
N VAL A 40 -7.16 -10.35 12.67
CA VAL A 40 -5.95 -10.44 13.49
C VAL A 40 -5.47 -11.90 13.49
N PRO A 41 -4.19 -12.15 13.11
CA PRO A 41 -3.65 -13.50 13.14
C PRO A 41 -3.54 -14.01 14.58
N GLU A 42 -3.36 -15.31 14.74
CA GLU A 42 -3.08 -15.90 16.06
C GLU A 42 -1.78 -15.31 16.63
N ILE A 43 -1.90 -14.62 17.76
CA ILE A 43 -0.76 -14.03 18.45
C ILE A 43 -0.08 -15.14 19.27
N PRO A 44 1.24 -15.35 19.09
CA PRO A 44 1.97 -16.39 19.79
C PRO A 44 1.86 -16.30 21.31
N GLU A 45 1.76 -17.46 21.97
CA GLU A 45 1.71 -17.54 23.42
C GLU A 45 2.95 -16.91 24.06
N GLY A 46 2.76 -16.19 25.17
CA GLY A 46 3.83 -15.46 25.86
C GLY A 46 4.04 -14.03 25.34
N THR A 47 3.37 -13.61 24.27
CA THR A 47 3.40 -12.21 23.81
C THR A 47 2.77 -11.29 24.87
N THR A 48 3.49 -10.24 25.21
CA THR A 48 3.02 -9.17 26.11
C THR A 48 2.94 -7.82 25.41
N SER A 49 3.67 -7.65 24.30
CA SER A 49 3.71 -6.43 23.48
C SER A 49 3.41 -6.74 22.02
N VAL A 50 2.57 -5.92 21.39
CA VAL A 50 2.26 -6.00 19.96
C VAL A 50 2.61 -4.68 19.30
N ALA A 51 3.39 -4.73 18.23
CA ALA A 51 3.64 -3.62 17.33
C ALA A 51 2.92 -3.86 16.00
N ILE A 52 2.12 -2.91 15.56
CA ILE A 52 1.50 -2.91 14.23
C ILE A 52 2.21 -1.85 13.41
N VAL A 53 2.74 -2.22 12.24
CA VAL A 53 3.55 -1.31 11.42
C VAL A 53 3.06 -1.26 9.98
N ASP A 54 2.95 -0.05 9.45
CA ASP A 54 2.54 0.27 8.08
C ASP A 54 1.10 -0.15 7.73
N PHE A 55 0.28 -0.41 8.72
CA PHE A 55 -1.18 -0.54 8.59
C PHE A 55 -1.85 -0.38 9.94
N SER A 56 -3.17 -0.30 9.93
CA SER A 56 -3.98 -0.32 11.15
C SER A 56 -5.23 -1.17 10.96
N TYR A 57 -5.67 -1.82 12.02
CA TYR A 57 -7.03 -2.36 12.11
C TYR A 57 -8.03 -1.23 12.42
N ASP A 58 -9.33 -1.55 12.35
CA ASP A 58 -10.37 -0.65 12.84
C ASP A 58 -10.21 -0.34 14.35
N ARG A 59 -10.86 0.73 14.80
CA ARG A 59 -10.75 1.20 16.18
C ARG A 59 -11.08 0.13 17.20
N GLN A 60 -12.18 -0.62 17.01
CA GLN A 60 -12.60 -1.61 17.99
C GLN A 60 -11.56 -2.73 18.12
N THR A 61 -11.05 -3.23 17.02
CA THR A 61 -9.98 -4.24 17.01
C THR A 61 -8.71 -3.73 17.70
N CYS A 62 -8.33 -2.46 17.47
CA CYS A 62 -7.18 -1.85 18.16
C CYS A 62 -7.40 -1.70 19.66
N GLU A 63 -8.59 -1.31 20.09
CA GLU A 63 -8.94 -1.21 21.53
C GLU A 63 -8.97 -2.59 22.19
N ASP A 64 -9.48 -3.61 21.52
CA ASP A 64 -9.47 -5.00 22.02
C ASP A 64 -8.05 -5.54 22.18
N LEU A 65 -7.16 -5.28 21.21
CA LEU A 65 -5.74 -5.63 21.30
C LEU A 65 -5.04 -4.87 22.44
N ALA A 66 -5.32 -3.59 22.61
CA ALA A 66 -4.74 -2.77 23.66
C ALA A 66 -5.24 -3.15 25.07
N ALA A 67 -6.40 -3.82 25.20
CA ALA A 67 -6.89 -4.36 26.45
C ALA A 67 -6.11 -5.58 26.91
N VAL A 68 -5.44 -6.29 26.01
CA VAL A 68 -4.70 -7.54 26.29
C VAL A 68 -3.19 -7.34 26.24
N TYR A 69 -2.70 -6.52 25.30
CA TYR A 69 -1.28 -6.33 25.02
C TYR A 69 -0.85 -4.88 25.22
N LYS A 70 0.43 -4.66 25.48
CA LYS A 70 1.04 -3.33 25.30
C LYS A 70 1.11 -3.05 23.79
N LEU A 71 0.12 -2.32 23.27
CA LEU A 71 0.00 -2.05 21.84
C LEU A 71 0.78 -0.80 21.43
N HIS A 72 1.42 -0.86 20.27
CA HIS A 72 2.01 0.27 19.56
C HIS A 72 1.65 0.18 18.08
N ILE A 73 1.21 1.27 17.48
CA ILE A 73 0.85 1.36 16.06
C ILE A 73 1.66 2.49 15.41
N TYR A 74 2.31 2.18 14.29
CA TYR A 74 3.10 3.11 13.49
C TYR A 74 2.57 3.07 12.06
N ASP A 75 1.85 4.11 11.65
CA ASP A 75 1.14 4.11 10.37
C ASP A 75 1.12 5.51 9.76
N HIS A 76 0.90 5.61 8.46
CA HIS A 76 0.83 6.85 7.71
C HIS A 76 -0.45 6.99 6.86
N HIS A 77 -1.34 5.99 6.89
CA HIS A 77 -2.55 5.98 6.10
C HIS A 77 -3.58 7.00 6.63
N LYS A 78 -3.96 7.97 5.80
CA LYS A 78 -4.90 9.06 6.12
C LYS A 78 -6.25 8.56 6.67
N THR A 79 -6.71 7.42 6.21
CA THR A 79 -7.99 6.85 6.64
C THR A 79 -7.91 6.32 8.06
N ALA A 80 -6.83 5.61 8.39
CA ALA A 80 -6.55 5.06 9.70
C ALA A 80 -6.29 6.17 10.73
N GLU A 81 -5.55 7.23 10.37
CA GLU A 81 -5.31 8.37 11.26
C GLU A 81 -6.61 9.00 11.78
N LYS A 82 -7.62 9.16 10.88
CA LYS A 82 -8.93 9.71 11.28
C LYS A 82 -9.69 8.77 12.20
N GLU A 83 -9.64 7.48 11.93
CA GLU A 83 -10.37 6.46 12.67
C GLU A 83 -9.79 6.25 14.07
N LEU A 84 -8.46 6.27 14.18
CA LEU A 84 -7.74 6.01 15.44
C LEU A 84 -7.35 7.29 16.19
N ALA A 85 -7.88 8.45 15.77
CA ALA A 85 -7.56 9.72 16.40
C ALA A 85 -7.81 9.70 17.92
N GLY A 86 -6.81 10.16 18.70
CA GLY A 86 -6.88 10.26 20.16
C GLY A 86 -6.49 8.99 20.92
N LEU A 87 -6.17 7.89 20.28
CA LEU A 87 -5.63 6.69 20.93
C LEU A 87 -4.15 6.92 21.31
N PRO A 88 -3.73 6.63 22.57
CA PRO A 88 -2.42 7.02 23.07
C PRO A 88 -1.26 6.15 22.58
N TYR A 89 -1.56 5.03 21.94
CA TYR A 89 -0.57 4.04 21.48
C TYR A 89 -0.35 4.09 19.96
N VAL A 90 -0.80 5.16 19.31
CA VAL A 90 -0.71 5.32 17.85
C VAL A 90 0.21 6.49 17.50
N THR A 91 1.08 6.28 16.52
CA THR A 91 1.96 7.30 15.95
C THR A 91 1.67 7.39 14.46
N PHE A 92 1.17 8.55 14.00
CA PHE A 92 0.92 8.84 12.60
C PHE A 92 1.83 9.97 12.10
N ASP A 93 2.34 9.81 10.87
CA ASP A 93 3.02 10.88 10.14
C ASP A 93 2.84 10.67 8.62
N GLN A 94 1.92 11.39 8.00
CA GLN A 94 1.64 11.31 6.57
C GLN A 94 2.79 11.85 5.68
N THR A 95 3.82 12.46 6.25
CA THR A 95 5.00 12.95 5.50
C THR A 95 6.07 11.88 5.32
N LYS A 96 5.92 10.74 6.02
CA LYS A 96 6.82 9.59 6.02
C LYS A 96 6.06 8.33 5.64
N SER A 97 6.78 7.32 5.18
CA SER A 97 6.28 5.97 5.04
C SER A 97 6.32 5.22 6.39
N GLY A 98 5.71 4.04 6.48
CA GLY A 98 5.74 3.23 7.69
C GLY A 98 7.16 2.97 8.18
N CYS A 99 8.09 2.57 7.29
CA CYS A 99 9.49 2.32 7.69
C CYS A 99 10.22 3.59 8.13
N GLY A 100 9.88 4.74 7.55
CA GLY A 100 10.43 6.03 7.98
C GLY A 100 9.98 6.42 9.38
N ILE A 101 8.71 6.20 9.75
CA ILE A 101 8.20 6.43 11.10
C ILE A 101 8.90 5.51 12.10
N VAL A 102 8.96 4.21 11.80
CA VAL A 102 9.59 3.22 12.69
C VAL A 102 11.08 3.52 12.84
N TRP A 103 11.77 3.93 11.75
CA TRP A 103 13.19 4.31 11.82
C TRP A 103 13.43 5.45 12.82
N ASP A 104 12.66 6.52 12.72
CA ASP A 104 12.85 7.69 13.60
C ASP A 104 12.57 7.40 15.07
N VAL A 105 11.61 6.50 15.35
CA VAL A 105 11.27 6.11 16.72
C VAL A 105 12.36 5.24 17.34
N PHE A 106 12.92 4.31 16.58
CA PHE A 106 13.87 3.32 17.11
C PHE A 106 15.34 3.73 16.93
N ASN A 107 15.62 4.65 16.03
CA ASN A 107 16.98 5.14 15.73
C ASN A 107 17.05 6.68 15.73
N PRO A 108 16.61 7.36 16.80
CA PRO A 108 16.51 8.82 16.83
C PRO A 108 17.87 9.49 16.57
N GLY A 109 17.90 10.39 15.60
CA GLY A 109 19.11 11.14 15.22
C GLY A 109 20.11 10.36 14.37
N VAL A 110 19.80 9.13 13.96
CA VAL A 110 20.63 8.32 13.05
C VAL A 110 20.09 8.46 11.62
N SER A 111 20.98 8.68 10.65
CA SER A 111 20.58 8.73 9.23
C SER A 111 20.00 7.39 8.78
N MET A 112 18.86 7.45 8.11
CA MET A 112 18.19 6.27 7.57
C MET A 112 19.04 5.64 6.46
N PRO A 113 19.21 4.30 6.43
CA PRO A 113 19.94 3.59 5.37
C PRO A 113 19.33 3.82 3.98
N ASP A 114 20.16 3.78 2.94
CA ASP A 114 19.75 4.05 1.56
C ASP A 114 18.55 3.18 1.13
N ILE A 115 18.58 1.87 1.40
CA ILE A 115 17.48 0.98 1.02
C ILE A 115 16.13 1.46 1.57
N LEU A 116 16.08 1.90 2.82
CA LEU A 116 14.85 2.40 3.46
C LEU A 116 14.45 3.77 2.90
N GLN A 117 15.43 4.64 2.60
CA GLN A 117 15.16 5.93 1.95
C GLN A 117 14.50 5.74 0.58
N TYR A 118 15.00 4.80 -0.24
CA TYR A 118 14.44 4.50 -1.56
C TYR A 118 13.02 3.89 -1.47
N ILE A 119 12.78 3.02 -0.48
CA ILE A 119 11.44 2.48 -0.22
C ILE A 119 10.48 3.60 0.14
N GLN A 120 10.84 4.47 1.09
CA GLN A 120 10.01 5.62 1.47
C GLN A 120 9.75 6.56 0.29
N ASP A 121 10.76 6.86 -0.53
CA ASP A 121 10.63 7.74 -1.69
C ASP A 121 9.61 7.20 -2.71
N ARG A 122 9.58 5.89 -2.92
CA ARG A 122 8.60 5.22 -3.77
C ARG A 122 7.23 5.13 -3.10
N ASP A 123 7.15 4.76 -1.84
CA ASP A 123 5.90 4.57 -1.13
C ASP A 123 5.10 5.88 -1.09
N LEU A 124 5.77 6.99 -0.81
CA LEU A 124 5.20 8.34 -0.87
C LEU A 124 5.03 8.86 -2.31
N TRP A 125 5.39 8.05 -3.31
CA TRP A 125 5.30 8.37 -4.75
C TRP A 125 6.05 9.66 -5.13
N LYS A 126 7.15 9.97 -4.46
CA LYS A 126 7.94 11.20 -4.68
C LYS A 126 8.92 11.06 -5.84
N PHE A 127 9.68 9.97 -5.88
CA PHE A 127 10.76 9.72 -6.84
C PHE A 127 11.77 10.88 -6.93
N GLU A 128 12.09 11.49 -5.78
CA GLU A 128 13.02 12.61 -5.66
C GLU A 128 14.48 12.15 -5.56
N LEU A 129 14.71 10.91 -5.13
CA LEU A 129 16.05 10.36 -5.06
C LEU A 129 16.56 9.95 -6.46
N ALA A 130 17.86 10.12 -6.67
CA ALA A 130 18.50 9.78 -7.94
C ALA A 130 18.30 8.29 -8.27
N CYS A 131 17.79 8.01 -9.48
CA CYS A 131 17.53 6.64 -9.96
C CYS A 131 16.57 5.82 -9.09
N SER A 132 15.68 6.50 -8.37
CA SER A 132 14.77 5.86 -7.41
C SER A 132 13.91 4.77 -8.05
N GLU A 133 13.43 4.99 -9.27
CA GLU A 133 12.61 4.02 -9.98
C GLU A 133 13.37 2.71 -10.26
N GLU A 134 14.59 2.80 -10.79
CA GLU A 134 15.43 1.65 -11.08
C GLU A 134 15.83 0.90 -9.81
N ILE A 135 16.21 1.63 -8.76
CA ILE A 135 16.63 1.06 -7.48
C ILE A 135 15.45 0.34 -6.81
N ASN A 136 14.27 0.92 -6.80
CA ASN A 136 13.08 0.28 -6.25
C ASN A 136 12.64 -0.95 -7.04
N LEU A 137 12.85 -0.96 -8.36
CA LEU A 137 12.63 -2.16 -9.16
C LEU A 137 13.58 -3.30 -8.80
N TYR A 138 14.85 -2.99 -8.49
CA TYR A 138 15.74 -3.99 -7.96
C TYR A 138 15.30 -4.48 -6.57
N ILE A 139 14.94 -3.57 -5.65
CA ILE A 139 14.42 -3.93 -4.32
C ILE A 139 13.24 -4.90 -4.45
N SER A 140 12.33 -4.68 -5.41
CA SER A 140 11.16 -5.55 -5.62
C SER A 140 11.50 -6.99 -6.06
N THR A 141 12.76 -7.26 -6.43
CA THR A 141 13.24 -8.61 -6.76
C THR A 141 13.91 -9.32 -5.59
N LEU A 142 14.14 -8.63 -4.48
CA LEU A 142 14.75 -9.23 -3.30
C LEU A 142 13.73 -10.12 -2.59
N GLU A 143 14.19 -11.27 -2.11
CA GLU A 143 13.40 -12.08 -1.19
C GLU A 143 13.15 -11.31 0.12
N TRP A 144 11.97 -11.49 0.69
CA TRP A 144 11.60 -10.83 1.95
C TRP A 144 12.15 -11.61 3.14
N GLU A 145 13.48 -11.62 3.23
CA GLU A 145 14.27 -12.21 4.30
C GLU A 145 15.16 -11.15 4.94
N PHE A 146 15.09 -11.03 6.24
CA PHE A 146 15.79 -9.95 6.97
C PHE A 146 17.32 -10.00 6.80
N GLU A 147 17.92 -11.18 6.77
CA GLU A 147 19.38 -11.32 6.56
C GLU A 147 19.79 -10.86 5.15
N ILE A 148 18.96 -11.10 4.11
CA ILE A 148 19.22 -10.59 2.76
C ILE A 148 19.20 -9.06 2.77
N TRP A 149 18.21 -8.46 3.44
CA TRP A 149 18.10 -6.99 3.51
C TRP A 149 19.19 -6.36 4.36
N LYS A 150 19.67 -7.04 5.40
CA LYS A 150 20.82 -6.63 6.17
C LYS A 150 22.11 -6.54 5.30
N ASP A 151 22.29 -7.47 4.37
CA ASP A 151 23.40 -7.41 3.42
C ASP A 151 23.29 -6.21 2.47
N MET A 152 22.10 -5.64 2.28
CA MET A 152 21.90 -4.43 1.48
C MET A 152 22.23 -3.13 2.21
N LEU A 153 22.52 -3.15 3.52
CA LEU A 153 22.97 -1.96 4.28
C LEU A 153 24.40 -1.51 3.93
N ARG A 154 25.04 -2.13 2.97
CA ARG A 154 26.40 -1.83 2.53
C ARG A 154 26.48 -0.56 1.67
N SER A 155 27.61 0.09 1.67
CA SER A 155 27.87 1.39 1.03
C SER A 155 27.71 1.42 -0.50
N ARG A 156 27.68 0.27 -1.19
CA ARG A 156 27.52 0.19 -2.66
C ARG A 156 26.16 -0.27 -3.10
N PHE A 157 25.21 -0.39 -2.19
CA PHE A 157 23.87 -0.85 -2.50
C PHE A 157 23.22 -0.09 -3.66
N ALA A 158 23.17 1.24 -3.60
CA ALA A 158 22.48 2.05 -4.61
C ALA A 158 23.10 1.90 -6.02
N GLU A 159 24.44 1.79 -6.14
CA GLU A 159 25.14 1.60 -7.43
C GLU A 159 24.81 0.24 -8.06
N GLU A 160 24.84 -0.83 -7.26
CA GLU A 160 24.53 -2.18 -7.72
C GLU A 160 23.03 -2.33 -8.07
N ALA A 161 22.16 -1.81 -7.22
CA ALA A 161 20.72 -1.80 -7.44
C ALA A 161 20.35 -1.01 -8.70
N PHE A 162 20.94 0.14 -8.95
CA PHE A 162 20.73 0.90 -10.17
C PHE A 162 21.13 0.10 -11.42
N THR A 163 22.29 -0.55 -11.37
CA THR A 163 22.81 -1.30 -12.52
C THR A 163 21.88 -2.45 -12.91
N ALA A 164 21.39 -3.21 -11.94
CA ALA A 164 20.42 -4.29 -12.16
C ALA A 164 19.03 -3.74 -12.53
N GLY A 165 18.59 -2.69 -11.85
CA GLY A 165 17.26 -2.09 -12.00
C GLY A 165 16.99 -1.54 -13.39
N LYS A 166 18.01 -1.04 -14.11
CA LYS A 166 17.85 -0.59 -15.51
C LYS A 166 17.31 -1.68 -16.44
N ALA A 167 17.78 -2.91 -16.31
CA ALA A 167 17.30 -4.01 -17.12
C ALA A 167 15.85 -4.39 -16.76
N ILE A 168 15.56 -4.42 -15.46
CA ILE A 168 14.23 -4.68 -14.93
C ILE A 168 13.24 -3.59 -15.40
N LYS A 169 13.64 -2.32 -15.34
CA LYS A 169 12.85 -1.19 -15.82
C LYS A 169 12.50 -1.32 -17.31
N SER A 170 13.50 -1.65 -18.13
CA SER A 170 13.27 -1.85 -19.57
C SER A 170 12.26 -2.97 -19.86
N PHE A 171 12.26 -4.04 -19.07
CA PHE A 171 11.28 -5.11 -19.18
C PHE A 171 9.89 -4.66 -18.71
N ARG A 172 9.80 -4.04 -17.53
CA ARG A 172 8.55 -3.51 -16.97
C ARG A 172 7.88 -2.50 -17.92
N ASP A 173 8.65 -1.57 -18.49
CA ASP A 173 8.11 -0.53 -19.39
C ASP A 173 7.49 -1.15 -20.66
N ARG A 174 8.03 -2.30 -21.12
CA ARG A 174 7.41 -3.06 -22.21
C ARG A 174 6.10 -3.74 -21.77
N GLN A 175 6.03 -4.23 -20.53
CA GLN A 175 4.79 -4.81 -19.99
C GLN A 175 3.70 -3.74 -19.85
N ILE A 176 4.04 -2.57 -19.31
CA ILE A 176 3.12 -1.42 -19.21
C ILE A 176 2.58 -1.04 -20.59
N LYS A 177 3.47 -0.88 -21.59
CA LYS A 177 3.04 -0.63 -22.97
C LYS A 177 2.11 -1.70 -23.53
N GLY A 178 2.32 -2.97 -23.12
CA GLY A 178 1.44 -4.08 -23.48
C GLY A 178 0.04 -3.90 -22.90
N ALA A 179 -0.04 -3.66 -21.60
CA ALA A 179 -1.31 -3.49 -20.88
C ALA A 179 -2.13 -2.30 -21.45
N LEU A 180 -1.46 -1.19 -21.77
CA LEU A 180 -2.11 0.02 -22.29
C LEU A 180 -2.73 -0.13 -23.70
N ARG A 181 -2.58 -1.26 -24.39
CA ARG A 181 -3.24 -1.51 -25.70
C ARG A 181 -4.73 -1.79 -25.56
N ASP A 182 -5.14 -2.29 -24.41
CA ASP A 182 -6.52 -2.74 -24.14
C ASP A 182 -7.30 -1.78 -23.24
N VAL A 183 -6.90 -0.49 -23.22
CA VAL A 183 -7.62 0.55 -22.47
C VAL A 183 -9.00 0.76 -23.05
N ARG A 184 -9.99 0.86 -22.17
CA ARG A 184 -11.39 1.16 -22.50
C ARG A 184 -11.85 2.35 -21.69
N MET A 185 -12.63 3.23 -22.30
CA MET A 185 -13.34 4.26 -21.55
C MET A 185 -14.59 3.64 -20.93
N MET A 186 -14.75 3.84 -19.63
CA MET A 186 -15.92 3.36 -18.89
C MET A 186 -16.53 4.50 -18.10
N ARG A 187 -17.85 4.45 -17.93
CA ARG A 187 -18.60 5.40 -17.09
C ARG A 187 -18.69 4.88 -15.68
N PHE A 188 -18.26 5.69 -14.74
CA PHE A 188 -18.39 5.45 -13.31
C PHE A 188 -19.31 6.51 -12.70
N GLY A 189 -20.43 6.08 -12.11
CA GLY A 189 -21.33 6.94 -11.34
C GLY A 189 -20.82 7.07 -9.89
N ILE A 190 -20.59 8.30 -9.41
CA ILE A 190 -20.11 8.57 -8.05
C ILE A 190 -20.80 9.84 -7.56
N CYS A 191 -21.50 9.76 -6.42
CA CYS A 191 -22.11 10.93 -5.76
C CYS A 191 -22.91 11.83 -6.73
N ASP A 192 -23.83 11.27 -7.47
CA ASP A 192 -24.69 11.96 -8.47
C ASP A 192 -23.95 12.52 -9.69
N ALA A 193 -22.69 12.18 -9.89
CA ALA A 193 -21.92 12.54 -11.08
C ALA A 193 -21.43 11.30 -11.84
N GLU A 194 -21.62 11.30 -13.16
CA GLU A 194 -20.99 10.32 -14.05
C GLU A 194 -19.62 10.81 -14.49
N HIS A 195 -18.64 9.94 -14.39
CA HIS A 195 -17.28 10.19 -14.86
C HIS A 195 -16.90 9.16 -15.93
N GLU A 196 -16.46 9.64 -17.08
CA GLU A 196 -15.86 8.77 -18.09
C GLU A 196 -14.37 8.65 -17.81
N ILE A 197 -13.89 7.44 -17.52
CA ILE A 197 -12.53 7.17 -17.07
C ILE A 197 -11.86 6.07 -17.89
N PRO A 198 -10.53 6.10 -18.06
CA PRO A 198 -9.78 5.02 -18.68
C PRO A 198 -9.68 3.84 -17.71
N VAL A 199 -10.00 2.66 -18.21
CA VAL A 199 -9.97 1.39 -17.46
C VAL A 199 -9.19 0.34 -18.25
N VAL A 200 -8.39 -0.46 -17.55
CA VAL A 200 -7.64 -1.56 -18.16
C VAL A 200 -7.64 -2.80 -17.27
N ASN A 201 -7.65 -3.98 -17.88
CA ASN A 201 -7.38 -5.23 -17.17
C ASN A 201 -5.85 -5.38 -17.00
N CYS A 202 -5.38 -5.37 -15.76
CA CYS A 202 -3.96 -5.41 -15.46
C CYS A 202 -3.70 -6.07 -14.10
N SER A 203 -2.88 -7.10 -14.08
CA SER A 203 -2.51 -7.84 -12.86
C SER A 203 -1.10 -7.52 -12.35
N ALA A 204 -0.31 -6.75 -13.11
CA ALA A 204 1.06 -6.37 -12.77
C ALA A 204 1.30 -4.89 -13.06
N ASN A 205 2.23 -4.27 -12.33
CA ASN A 205 2.57 -2.85 -12.48
C ASN A 205 1.35 -1.91 -12.36
N VAL A 206 0.42 -2.27 -11.51
CA VAL A 206 -0.90 -1.64 -11.38
C VAL A 206 -0.80 -0.14 -11.07
N SER A 207 0.13 0.23 -10.19
CA SER A 207 0.38 1.63 -9.81
C SER A 207 0.91 2.44 -11.01
N GLU A 208 1.92 1.91 -11.67
CA GLU A 208 2.55 2.54 -12.83
C GLU A 208 1.57 2.68 -14.00
N VAL A 209 0.83 1.61 -14.30
CA VAL A 209 -0.21 1.63 -15.36
C VAL A 209 -1.27 2.68 -15.05
N GLY A 210 -1.78 2.74 -13.81
CA GLY A 210 -2.78 3.71 -13.40
C GLY A 210 -2.27 5.16 -13.51
N ASN A 211 -1.01 5.42 -13.12
CA ASN A 211 -0.42 6.75 -13.26
C ASN A 211 -0.23 7.16 -14.73
N VAL A 212 0.24 6.24 -15.60
CA VAL A 212 0.34 6.50 -17.04
C VAL A 212 -1.03 6.79 -17.65
N LEU A 213 -2.08 6.08 -17.22
CA LEU A 213 -3.44 6.39 -17.66
C LEU A 213 -3.88 7.80 -17.26
N CYS A 214 -3.60 8.23 -16.02
CA CYS A 214 -3.89 9.60 -15.60
C CYS A 214 -3.11 10.66 -16.41
N GLU A 215 -1.92 10.32 -16.94
CA GLU A 215 -1.15 11.21 -17.82
C GLU A 215 -1.69 11.26 -19.23
N GLN A 216 -2.10 10.11 -19.77
CA GLN A 216 -2.62 10.01 -21.14
C GLN A 216 -4.05 10.54 -21.28
N TYR A 217 -4.82 10.52 -20.18
CA TYR A 217 -6.22 10.96 -20.15
C TYR A 217 -6.41 12.06 -19.08
N PRO A 218 -5.81 13.26 -19.30
CA PRO A 218 -5.81 14.33 -18.30
C PRO A 218 -7.19 14.91 -18.00
N ASP A 219 -8.16 14.72 -18.88
CA ASP A 219 -9.55 15.17 -18.69
C ASP A 219 -10.35 14.20 -17.78
N ALA A 220 -9.87 12.99 -17.58
CA ALA A 220 -10.50 12.04 -16.67
C ALA A 220 -10.05 12.33 -15.22
N PRO A 221 -10.99 12.37 -14.23
CA PRO A 221 -10.64 12.70 -12.85
C PRO A 221 -9.78 11.63 -12.19
N PHE A 222 -9.86 10.39 -12.65
CA PHE A 222 -9.06 9.26 -12.19
C PHE A 222 -8.97 8.17 -13.26
N SER A 223 -8.13 7.19 -13.04
CA SER A 223 -8.03 5.96 -13.81
C SER A 223 -8.31 4.74 -12.96
N ALA A 224 -8.72 3.64 -13.59
CA ALA A 224 -8.90 2.38 -12.91
C ALA A 224 -8.19 1.24 -13.64
N SER A 225 -7.67 0.29 -12.87
CA SER A 225 -7.31 -1.02 -13.37
C SER A 225 -8.01 -2.10 -12.56
N TYR A 226 -8.24 -3.25 -13.19
CA TYR A 226 -8.83 -4.38 -12.49
C TYR A 226 -8.12 -5.69 -12.83
N CYS A 227 -8.24 -6.64 -11.92
CA CYS A 227 -7.79 -8.02 -12.13
C CYS A 227 -8.78 -8.98 -11.47
N ASP A 228 -9.20 -10.00 -12.21
CA ASP A 228 -10.07 -11.04 -11.68
C ASP A 228 -9.25 -12.14 -11.00
N ARG A 229 -9.63 -12.48 -9.76
CA ARG A 229 -9.01 -13.56 -8.97
C ARG A 229 -10.12 -14.37 -8.30
N ASP A 230 -10.18 -15.65 -8.60
CA ASP A 230 -11.23 -16.55 -8.14
C ASP A 230 -12.63 -16.01 -8.46
N THR A 231 -13.37 -15.59 -7.44
CA THR A 231 -14.73 -15.05 -7.54
C THR A 231 -14.77 -13.53 -7.44
N LEU A 232 -13.64 -12.89 -7.17
CA LEU A 232 -13.56 -11.45 -6.93
C LEU A 232 -12.78 -10.72 -8.02
N ARG A 233 -13.23 -9.51 -8.33
CA ARG A 233 -12.51 -8.51 -9.12
C ARG A 233 -11.88 -7.50 -8.19
N SER A 234 -10.54 -7.44 -8.21
CA SER A 234 -9.77 -6.41 -7.50
C SER A 234 -9.68 -5.16 -8.37
N TRP A 235 -10.09 -4.02 -7.84
CA TRP A 235 -9.99 -2.71 -8.47
C TRP A 235 -8.89 -1.89 -7.84
N SER A 236 -8.12 -1.20 -8.67
CA SER A 236 -7.12 -0.23 -8.24
C SER A 236 -7.36 1.10 -8.93
N LEU A 237 -7.51 2.15 -8.16
CA LEU A 237 -7.80 3.49 -8.62
C LEU A 237 -6.56 4.38 -8.45
N ARG A 238 -6.31 5.25 -9.44
CA ARG A 238 -5.28 6.29 -9.36
C ARG A 238 -5.86 7.61 -9.82
N SER A 239 -5.48 8.68 -9.13
CA SER A 239 -5.84 10.06 -9.53
C SER A 239 -4.63 10.98 -9.42
N LYS A 240 -4.76 12.18 -9.96
CA LYS A 240 -3.79 13.27 -9.77
C LYS A 240 -4.50 14.50 -9.21
N GLY A 241 -3.73 15.34 -8.51
CA GLY A 241 -4.27 16.58 -7.94
C GLY A 241 -5.26 16.33 -6.81
N ASP A 242 -6.43 16.96 -6.89
CA ASP A 242 -7.37 17.04 -5.76
C ASP A 242 -8.45 15.98 -5.73
N PHE A 243 -8.60 15.16 -6.75
CA PHE A 243 -9.61 14.11 -6.76
C PHE A 243 -9.24 12.97 -5.80
N ASP A 244 -10.12 12.69 -4.83
CA ASP A 244 -9.88 11.71 -3.75
C ASP A 244 -10.54 10.37 -4.08
N VAL A 245 -9.74 9.42 -4.64
CA VAL A 245 -10.22 8.06 -4.96
C VAL A 245 -10.43 7.18 -3.74
N SER A 246 -9.93 7.57 -2.57
CA SER A 246 -10.16 6.80 -1.34
C SER A 246 -11.62 6.83 -0.90
N VAL A 247 -12.34 7.90 -1.23
CA VAL A 247 -13.79 8.02 -0.97
C VAL A 247 -14.55 6.97 -1.78
N ILE A 248 -14.18 6.78 -3.05
CA ILE A 248 -14.77 5.75 -3.92
C ILE A 248 -14.48 4.37 -3.34
N ALA A 249 -13.21 4.07 -3.07
CA ALA A 249 -12.84 2.76 -2.55
C ALA A 249 -13.58 2.42 -1.24
N LYS A 250 -13.73 3.40 -0.33
CA LYS A 250 -14.48 3.22 0.92
C LYS A 250 -15.95 2.90 0.71
N SER A 251 -16.62 3.49 -0.29
CA SER A 251 -18.04 3.20 -0.56
C SER A 251 -18.27 1.74 -0.99
N PHE A 252 -17.21 1.07 -1.47
CA PHE A 252 -17.20 -0.36 -1.81
C PHE A 252 -16.53 -1.24 -0.75
N GLY A 253 -16.29 -0.72 0.48
CA GLY A 253 -15.65 -1.48 1.56
C GLY A 253 -14.14 -1.63 1.42
N GLY A 254 -13.52 -0.86 0.53
CA GLY A 254 -12.07 -0.77 0.36
C GLY A 254 -11.45 0.43 1.09
N GLY A 255 -10.27 0.86 0.64
CA GLY A 255 -9.56 1.98 1.24
C GLY A 255 -8.29 2.38 0.50
N GLY A 256 -7.47 3.21 1.13
CA GLY A 256 -6.19 3.69 0.61
C GLY A 256 -5.97 5.18 0.82
N HIS A 257 -5.08 5.73 0.02
CA HIS A 257 -4.72 7.16 0.01
C HIS A 257 -5.58 7.97 -0.96
N LYS A 258 -5.51 9.29 -0.84
CA LYS A 258 -6.23 10.23 -1.71
C LYS A 258 -6.07 9.92 -3.20
N ASN A 259 -4.84 9.63 -3.64
CA ASN A 259 -4.52 9.42 -5.04
C ASN A 259 -4.25 7.95 -5.43
N ALA A 260 -4.35 7.02 -4.49
CA ALA A 260 -4.15 5.60 -4.70
C ALA A 260 -5.01 4.78 -3.74
N ALA A 261 -6.04 4.12 -4.25
CA ALA A 261 -6.96 3.34 -3.44
C ALA A 261 -7.45 2.10 -4.19
N GLY A 262 -8.04 1.14 -3.48
CA GLY A 262 -8.56 -0.06 -4.10
C GLY A 262 -9.73 -0.67 -3.34
N PHE A 263 -10.47 -1.53 -4.02
CA PHE A 263 -11.62 -2.25 -3.48
C PHE A 263 -11.87 -3.55 -4.26
N HIS A 264 -12.78 -4.37 -3.78
CA HIS A 264 -13.15 -5.62 -4.44
C HIS A 264 -14.65 -5.63 -4.78
N THR A 265 -14.98 -6.28 -5.91
CA THR A 265 -16.35 -6.59 -6.30
C THR A 265 -16.46 -8.04 -6.74
N GLU A 266 -17.66 -8.56 -6.93
CA GLU A 266 -17.87 -9.82 -7.63
C GLU A 266 -17.43 -9.71 -9.09
N ILE A 267 -16.99 -10.82 -9.70
CA ILE A 267 -16.65 -10.86 -11.12
C ILE A 267 -17.93 -10.60 -11.94
N GLY A 268 -17.79 -9.75 -12.96
CA GLY A 268 -18.91 -9.32 -13.80
C GLY A 268 -19.46 -7.94 -13.46
N TRP A 269 -19.03 -7.35 -12.35
CA TRP A 269 -19.36 -5.97 -11.99
C TRP A 269 -18.28 -4.99 -12.51
N PRO A 270 -18.61 -3.81 -13.05
CA PRO A 270 -19.93 -3.45 -13.54
C PRO A 270 -20.27 -4.24 -14.81
N GLN A 271 -21.52 -4.71 -14.91
CA GLN A 271 -22.03 -5.16 -16.19
C GLN A 271 -22.12 -3.95 -17.13
N TYR A 272 -21.88 -4.16 -18.40
CA TYR A 272 -21.68 -3.13 -19.44
C TYR A 272 -22.88 -2.21 -19.71
N ASP A 273 -23.90 -2.19 -18.86
CA ASP A 273 -25.08 -1.36 -19.00
C ASP A 273 -25.09 -0.23 -17.95
N SER A 274 -24.93 1.01 -18.45
CA SER A 274 -24.83 2.22 -17.63
C SER A 274 -26.03 2.41 -16.66
N ASP A 275 -27.20 1.92 -17.04
CA ASP A 275 -28.43 2.12 -16.26
C ASP A 275 -28.56 1.15 -15.07
N GLU A 276 -27.97 -0.02 -15.14
CA GLU A 276 -27.96 -1.01 -14.05
C GLU A 276 -26.91 -0.63 -12.98
N PHE A 277 -25.80 -0.04 -13.39
CA PHE A 277 -24.76 0.47 -12.51
C PHE A 277 -25.28 1.56 -11.55
N ILE A 278 -26.04 2.52 -12.07
CA ILE A 278 -26.63 3.61 -11.29
C ILE A 278 -27.60 3.05 -10.23
N ARG A 279 -28.40 2.04 -10.56
CA ARG A 279 -29.35 1.42 -9.64
C ARG A 279 -28.70 0.61 -8.52
N GLU A 280 -27.60 -0.08 -8.78
CA GLU A 280 -26.88 -0.84 -7.73
C GLU A 280 -26.12 0.09 -6.79
N TYR A 281 -25.56 1.17 -7.30
CA TYR A 281 -24.93 2.21 -6.49
C TYR A 281 -25.94 2.90 -5.55
N GLU A 282 -27.10 3.31 -6.06
CA GLU A 282 -28.17 3.91 -5.26
C GLU A 282 -28.65 2.96 -4.14
N LYS A 283 -28.65 1.66 -4.40
CA LYS A 283 -29.01 0.60 -3.45
C LYS A 283 -27.93 0.35 -2.39
N ALA A 284 -26.65 0.55 -2.72
CA ALA A 284 -25.52 0.46 -1.79
C ALA A 284 -25.37 1.71 -0.93
N ALA A 285 -25.57 2.89 -1.51
CA ALA A 285 -25.51 4.19 -0.81
C ALA A 285 -26.70 4.45 0.13
N SER A 286 -27.80 3.68 -0.01
CA SER A 286 -29.00 3.79 0.84
C SER A 286 -29.01 2.77 2.01
N LYS A 287 -27.95 2.01 2.21
CA LYS A 287 -27.72 1.13 3.36
C LYS A 287 -26.65 1.70 4.28
#